data_710faf0afbbd1a959fbe35f6bee90c1e
#
_entry.id   710faf0afbbd1a959fbe35f6bee90c1e
#
_cell.length_a   1.000
_cell.length_b   1.000
_cell.length_c   1.000
_cell.angle_alpha   90.00
_cell.angle_beta   90.00
_cell.angle_gamma   90.00
#
_symmetry.space_group_name_H-M   'P 1'
#
loop_
_entity.id
_entity.type
_entity.pdbx_description
1 polymer ?
#
loop_
_entity_poly.entity_id
_entity_poly.type
_entity_poly.pdbx_seq_one_letter_code
_entity_poly.pdbx_strand_id
1 'polypeptide(L)'
;MCIRDRVYGDLALDDPTKFTEETPYKPSSPYSSTKASSDMLVRAWTRTYGLRTTISNCSNNYGPYQHVEKFIPRQITNIIDGVRPKLYGKGENVRDWIHTEDHSSAVWDILTKGRMGETYLIGADGERDNITVLRMILEAMGRDPEDFDWVADRPGHDRRYAIDSSKLQRELGWRPAHTDFAEGLRQTIDWYVANEAWWRPAKEATEARYRAQGQ
;
A
#
# COMPACT_ATOMS: atom_id res chain seq x y z
N MET A 1 -13.51 -0.60 7.07
CA MET A 1 -12.22 -0.01 7.47
C MET A 1 -11.15 -0.68 6.66
N CYS A 2 -10.50 0.05 5.76
CA CYS A 2 -9.47 -0.53 4.92
C CYS A 2 -8.13 -0.48 5.62
N ILE A 3 -7.54 -1.62 5.83
CA ILE A 3 -6.34 -1.78 6.62
C ILE A 3 -5.30 -2.37 5.70
N ARG A 4 -4.14 -1.73 5.58
CA ARG A 4 -2.97 -2.30 4.93
C ARG A 4 -2.49 -3.48 5.75
N ASP A 5 -2.62 -4.65 5.20
CA ASP A 5 -2.50 -5.83 6.00
C ASP A 5 -1.31 -6.67 5.58
N ARG A 6 -0.24 -6.45 6.28
CA ARG A 6 0.87 -7.40 6.39
C ARG A 6 0.51 -8.52 7.37
N VAL A 7 -0.77 -8.92 7.38
CA VAL A 7 -1.27 -9.94 8.31
C VAL A 7 -0.80 -11.34 7.94
N TYR A 8 -0.49 -11.54 6.66
CA TYR A 8 -0.08 -12.84 6.13
C TYR A 8 1.41 -13.13 6.30
N GLY A 9 2.22 -12.13 6.66
CA GLY A 9 3.67 -12.28 6.83
C GLY A 9 4.46 -11.83 5.61
N ASP A 10 5.55 -12.53 5.32
CA ASP A 10 6.54 -12.19 4.31
C ASP A 10 6.76 -13.36 3.35
N LEU A 11 6.95 -13.06 2.07
CA LEU A 11 7.35 -13.99 1.03
C LEU A 11 8.82 -13.77 0.67
N ALA A 12 9.53 -14.83 0.29
CA ALA A 12 10.85 -14.71 -0.30
C ALA A 12 10.75 -14.00 -1.67
N LEU A 13 11.82 -13.32 -2.09
CA LEU A 13 11.81 -12.57 -3.36
C LEU A 13 11.65 -13.48 -4.58
N ASP A 14 12.13 -14.71 -4.50
CA ASP A 14 12.07 -15.75 -5.53
C ASP A 14 10.86 -16.69 -5.39
N ASP A 15 10.02 -16.52 -4.36
CA ASP A 15 8.80 -17.31 -4.18
C ASP A 15 7.72 -16.82 -5.18
N PRO A 16 7.23 -17.66 -6.10
CA PRO A 16 6.20 -17.25 -7.07
C PRO A 16 4.79 -17.17 -6.48
N THR A 17 4.60 -17.60 -5.23
CA THR A 17 3.27 -17.65 -4.62
C THR A 17 2.74 -16.26 -4.25
N LYS A 18 1.41 -16.18 -4.08
CA LYS A 18 0.71 -15.00 -3.60
C LYS A 18 -0.15 -15.38 -2.42
N PHE A 19 -0.40 -14.41 -1.54
CA PHE A 19 -1.35 -14.60 -0.45
C PHE A 19 -2.78 -14.71 -0.98
N THR A 20 -3.53 -15.66 -0.44
CA THR A 20 -4.95 -15.89 -0.70
C THR A 20 -5.74 -15.75 0.59
N GLU A 21 -7.06 -15.79 0.52
CA GLU A 21 -7.94 -15.79 1.69
C GLU A 21 -7.75 -17.00 2.61
N GLU A 22 -7.20 -18.09 2.06
CA GLU A 22 -6.88 -19.32 2.80
C GLU A 22 -5.51 -19.28 3.50
N THR A 23 -4.68 -18.26 3.17
CA THR A 23 -3.35 -18.14 3.78
C THR A 23 -3.48 -17.83 5.27
N PRO A 24 -2.84 -18.61 6.16
CA PRO A 24 -2.85 -18.32 7.58
C PRO A 24 -2.22 -16.96 7.93
N TYR A 25 -2.79 -16.26 8.90
CA TYR A 25 -2.18 -15.04 9.42
C TYR A 25 -0.85 -15.36 10.12
N LYS A 26 0.20 -14.66 9.71
CA LYS A 26 1.58 -14.84 10.22
C LYS A 26 2.29 -13.48 10.33
N PRO A 27 1.74 -12.54 11.11
CA PRO A 27 2.23 -11.16 11.16
C PRO A 27 3.68 -11.10 11.65
N SER A 28 4.52 -10.30 10.97
CA SER A 28 5.96 -10.17 11.23
C SER A 28 6.33 -9.00 12.17
N SER A 29 5.35 -8.18 12.57
CA SER A 29 5.60 -7.02 13.43
C SER A 29 4.46 -6.79 14.43
N PRO A 30 4.72 -6.06 15.56
CA PRO A 30 3.66 -5.69 16.51
C PRO A 30 2.49 -4.96 15.82
N TYR A 31 2.77 -4.06 14.89
CA TYR A 31 1.74 -3.38 14.11
C TYR A 31 0.88 -4.36 13.30
N SER A 32 1.51 -5.27 12.55
CA SER A 32 0.79 -6.28 11.77
C SER A 32 -0.04 -7.21 12.66
N SER A 33 0.46 -7.53 13.86
CA SER A 33 -0.27 -8.32 14.85
C SER A 33 -1.54 -7.63 15.34
N THR A 34 -1.50 -6.31 15.58
CA THR A 34 -2.72 -5.56 15.94
C THR A 34 -3.75 -5.56 14.82
N LYS A 35 -3.30 -5.57 13.55
CA LYS A 35 -4.18 -5.66 12.38
C LYS A 35 -4.82 -7.05 12.25
N ALA A 36 -4.02 -8.11 12.38
CA ALA A 36 -4.54 -9.48 12.43
C ALA A 36 -5.55 -9.66 13.56
N SER A 37 -5.28 -9.11 14.75
CA SER A 37 -6.21 -9.13 15.88
C SER A 37 -7.52 -8.40 15.56
N SER A 38 -7.48 -7.29 14.83
CA SER A 38 -8.67 -6.57 14.37
C SER A 38 -9.55 -7.45 13.49
N ASP A 39 -8.97 -8.15 12.51
CA ASP A 39 -9.71 -9.06 11.63
C ASP A 39 -10.30 -10.26 12.41
N MET A 40 -9.53 -10.81 13.35
CA MET A 40 -10.01 -11.90 14.22
C MET A 40 -11.19 -11.44 15.09
N LEU A 41 -11.16 -10.22 15.62
CA LEU A 41 -12.28 -9.63 16.36
C LEU A 41 -13.52 -9.47 15.48
N VAL A 42 -13.39 -8.98 14.26
CA VAL A 42 -14.51 -8.86 13.32
C VAL A 42 -15.14 -10.23 13.05
N ARG A 43 -14.32 -11.26 12.79
CA ARG A 43 -14.80 -12.65 12.60
C ARG A 43 -15.51 -13.18 13.84
N ALA A 44 -14.97 -12.93 15.03
CA ALA A 44 -15.57 -13.34 16.29
C ALA A 44 -16.93 -12.67 16.52
N TRP A 45 -17.06 -11.36 16.28
CA TRP A 45 -18.31 -10.63 16.37
C TRP A 45 -19.34 -11.13 15.38
N THR A 46 -18.95 -11.41 14.15
CA THR A 46 -19.82 -12.01 13.13
C THR A 46 -20.37 -13.35 13.60
N ARG A 47 -19.47 -14.24 14.08
CA ARG A 47 -19.85 -15.58 14.52
C ARG A 47 -20.73 -15.58 15.80
N THR A 48 -20.36 -14.74 16.77
CA THR A 48 -21.00 -14.78 18.10
C THR A 48 -22.33 -14.01 18.11
N TYR A 49 -22.39 -12.89 17.40
CA TYR A 49 -23.54 -11.97 17.49
C TYR A 49 -24.26 -11.77 16.16
N GLY A 50 -23.87 -12.47 15.10
CA GLY A 50 -24.51 -12.38 13.78
C GLY A 50 -24.33 -11.01 13.11
N LEU A 51 -23.27 -10.24 13.46
CA LEU A 51 -23.01 -8.97 12.79
C LEU A 51 -22.77 -9.21 11.29
N ARG A 52 -23.43 -8.41 10.47
CA ARG A 52 -23.26 -8.45 9.02
C ARG A 52 -21.99 -7.72 8.63
N THR A 53 -20.91 -8.46 8.43
CA THR A 53 -19.60 -7.90 8.10
C THR A 53 -18.98 -8.59 6.89
N THR A 54 -18.10 -7.86 6.22
CA THR A 54 -17.11 -8.38 5.28
C THR A 54 -15.74 -7.84 5.67
N ILE A 55 -14.68 -8.56 5.35
CA ILE A 55 -13.30 -8.12 5.58
C ILE A 55 -12.65 -7.89 4.22
N SER A 56 -11.89 -6.80 4.09
CA SER A 56 -11.07 -6.54 2.92
C SER A 56 -9.61 -6.33 3.33
N ASN A 57 -8.70 -7.11 2.74
CA ASN A 57 -7.27 -6.98 2.91
C ASN A 57 -6.66 -6.54 1.58
N CYS A 58 -5.96 -5.40 1.56
CA CYS A 58 -5.50 -4.80 0.32
C CYS A 58 -3.97 -4.75 0.23
N SER A 59 -3.48 -4.70 -1.00
CA SER A 59 -2.09 -4.40 -1.33
C SER A 59 -1.72 -2.92 -1.09
N ASN A 60 -0.52 -2.52 -1.51
CA ASN A 60 -0.03 -1.16 -1.29
C ASN A 60 -0.74 -0.16 -2.22
N ASN A 61 -1.43 0.80 -1.62
CA ASN A 61 -2.12 1.84 -2.40
C ASN A 61 -1.15 2.94 -2.85
N TYR A 62 -1.44 3.52 -4.01
CA TYR A 62 -0.87 4.78 -4.50
C TYR A 62 -1.96 5.59 -5.21
N GLY A 63 -1.81 6.90 -5.29
CA GLY A 63 -2.79 7.76 -5.95
C GLY A 63 -3.06 9.05 -5.19
N PRO A 64 -4.01 9.86 -5.67
CA PRO A 64 -4.48 11.08 -5.03
C PRO A 64 -4.93 10.88 -3.58
N TYR A 65 -4.85 11.94 -2.79
CA TYR A 65 -5.29 11.99 -1.38
C TYR A 65 -4.60 11.03 -0.41
N GLN A 66 -3.52 10.37 -0.82
CA GLN A 66 -2.75 9.52 0.09
C GLN A 66 -1.91 10.37 1.04
N HIS A 67 -1.85 9.99 2.32
CA HIS A 67 -1.09 10.72 3.32
C HIS A 67 0.41 10.80 2.98
N VAL A 68 1.01 11.96 3.12
CA VAL A 68 2.40 12.29 2.74
C VAL A 68 3.49 11.48 3.44
N GLU A 69 3.15 10.76 4.51
CA GLU A 69 4.07 9.84 5.20
C GLU A 69 4.30 8.54 4.39
N LYS A 70 3.42 8.23 3.45
CA LYS A 70 3.52 7.00 2.66
C LYS A 70 4.59 7.11 1.58
N PHE A 71 5.12 5.96 1.14
CA PHE A 71 6.31 5.90 0.31
C PHE A 71 6.22 6.81 -0.92
N ILE A 72 5.28 6.58 -1.83
CA ILE A 72 5.17 7.35 -3.08
C ILE A 72 4.91 8.85 -2.81
N PRO A 73 3.89 9.26 -2.01
CA PRO A 73 3.67 10.68 -1.72
C PRO A 73 4.86 11.36 -1.06
N ARG A 74 5.57 10.66 -0.17
CA ARG A 74 6.73 11.25 0.52
C ARG A 74 7.86 11.54 -0.44
N GLN A 75 8.16 10.63 -1.37
CA GLN A 75 9.20 10.86 -2.37
C GLN A 75 8.83 12.03 -3.29
N ILE A 76 7.58 12.06 -3.80
CA ILE A 76 7.11 13.16 -4.65
C ILE A 76 7.22 14.49 -3.91
N THR A 77 6.69 14.60 -2.70
CA THR A 77 6.71 15.86 -1.94
C THR A 77 8.12 16.26 -1.48
N ASN A 78 9.02 15.31 -1.23
CA ASN A 78 10.44 15.61 -1.00
C ASN A 78 11.09 16.23 -2.23
N ILE A 79 10.86 15.67 -3.42
CA ILE A 79 11.42 16.19 -4.67
C ILE A 79 10.89 17.61 -4.96
N ILE A 80 9.61 17.87 -4.71
CA ILE A 80 9.02 19.22 -4.83
C ILE A 80 9.73 20.21 -3.88
N ASP A 81 10.04 19.79 -2.66
CA ASP A 81 10.73 20.61 -1.65
C ASP A 81 12.25 20.70 -1.88
N GLY A 82 12.80 20.09 -2.94
CA GLY A 82 14.24 20.04 -3.19
C GLY A 82 15.01 19.15 -2.20
N VAL A 83 14.31 18.29 -1.46
CA VAL A 83 14.91 17.33 -0.53
C VAL A 83 15.19 16.04 -1.26
N ARG A 84 16.42 15.50 -1.15
CA ARG A 84 16.74 14.21 -1.75
C ARG A 84 15.89 13.09 -1.15
N PRO A 85 15.27 12.25 -1.99
CA PRO A 85 14.58 11.05 -1.54
C PRO A 85 15.49 10.11 -0.75
N LYS A 86 14.89 9.33 0.15
CA LYS A 86 15.62 8.34 0.95
C LYS A 86 15.08 6.93 0.67
N LEU A 87 15.98 5.98 0.41
CA LEU A 87 15.66 4.58 0.14
C LEU A 87 16.23 3.67 1.22
N TYR A 88 15.37 2.85 1.83
CA TYR A 88 15.75 1.93 2.89
C TYR A 88 16.42 0.67 2.36
N GLY A 89 17.50 0.23 3.02
CA GLY A 89 18.23 -0.99 2.69
C GLY A 89 18.75 -0.95 1.27
N LYS A 90 18.49 -2.00 0.50
CA LYS A 90 18.83 -2.10 -0.94
C LYS A 90 17.67 -1.70 -1.87
N GLY A 91 16.52 -1.31 -1.31
CA GLY A 91 15.33 -0.99 -2.10
C GLY A 91 14.65 -2.18 -2.77
N GLU A 92 15.09 -3.41 -2.50
CA GLU A 92 14.60 -4.66 -3.14
C GLU A 92 13.24 -5.14 -2.62
N ASN A 93 12.65 -4.42 -1.67
CA ASN A 93 11.35 -4.80 -1.11
C ASN A 93 10.25 -4.67 -2.16
N VAL A 94 9.68 -5.80 -2.56
CA VAL A 94 8.62 -5.88 -3.57
C VAL A 94 7.26 -5.64 -2.92
N ARG A 95 6.44 -4.84 -3.58
CA ARG A 95 5.05 -4.55 -3.19
C ARG A 95 4.15 -4.67 -4.42
N ASP A 96 2.96 -5.19 -4.20
CA ASP A 96 1.88 -5.09 -5.17
C ASP A 96 1.22 -3.71 -5.00
N TRP A 97 1.26 -2.90 -6.05
CA TRP A 97 0.77 -1.53 -6.06
C TRP A 97 -0.60 -1.44 -6.72
N ILE A 98 -1.56 -0.86 -6.02
CA ILE A 98 -2.92 -0.64 -6.53
C ILE A 98 -3.30 0.84 -6.45
N HIS A 99 -3.95 1.34 -7.49
CA HIS A 99 -4.44 2.72 -7.50
C HIS A 99 -5.57 2.91 -6.47
N THR A 100 -5.62 4.09 -5.82
CA THR A 100 -6.62 4.38 -4.77
C THR A 100 -8.06 4.30 -5.27
N GLU A 101 -8.33 4.64 -6.52
CA GLU A 101 -9.67 4.52 -7.12
C GLU A 101 -10.07 3.05 -7.30
N ASP A 102 -9.16 2.20 -7.77
CA ASP A 102 -9.40 0.77 -7.90
C ASP A 102 -9.66 0.12 -6.53
N HIS A 103 -8.84 0.50 -5.54
CA HIS A 103 -9.07 0.06 -4.19
C HIS A 103 -10.44 0.50 -3.66
N SER A 104 -10.84 1.76 -3.88
CA SER A 104 -12.14 2.29 -3.42
C SER A 104 -13.31 1.60 -4.12
N SER A 105 -13.20 1.33 -5.43
CA SER A 105 -14.21 0.58 -6.18
C SER A 105 -14.35 -0.86 -5.69
N ALA A 106 -13.23 -1.53 -5.37
CA ALA A 106 -13.23 -2.86 -4.79
C ALA A 106 -13.94 -2.89 -3.43
N VAL A 107 -13.63 -1.93 -2.55
CA VAL A 107 -14.30 -1.81 -1.24
C VAL A 107 -15.79 -1.59 -1.40
N TRP A 108 -16.19 -0.76 -2.36
CA TRP A 108 -17.61 -0.52 -2.67
C TRP A 108 -18.32 -1.81 -3.12
N ASP A 109 -17.70 -2.56 -4.01
CA ASP A 109 -18.24 -3.85 -4.48
C ASP A 109 -18.32 -4.87 -3.34
N ILE A 110 -17.30 -4.96 -2.49
CA ILE A 110 -17.31 -5.83 -1.31
C ILE A 110 -18.44 -5.45 -0.34
N LEU A 111 -18.62 -4.14 -0.09
CA LEU A 111 -19.66 -3.65 0.82
C LEU A 111 -21.08 -3.94 0.30
N THR A 112 -21.29 -3.79 -1.00
CA THR A 112 -22.63 -3.85 -1.60
C THR A 112 -23.02 -5.23 -2.13
N LYS A 113 -22.05 -6.06 -2.53
CA LYS A 113 -22.25 -7.35 -3.20
C LYS A 113 -21.57 -8.53 -2.48
N GLY A 114 -20.61 -8.25 -1.56
CA GLY A 114 -19.84 -9.27 -0.87
C GLY A 114 -20.70 -10.18 0.00
N ARG A 115 -20.31 -11.45 0.09
CA ARG A 115 -20.97 -12.42 0.98
C ARG A 115 -20.62 -12.11 2.43
N MET A 116 -21.63 -12.09 3.29
CA MET A 116 -21.43 -11.81 4.71
C MET A 116 -20.54 -12.87 5.37
N GLY A 117 -19.63 -12.41 6.23
CA GLY A 117 -18.65 -13.25 6.91
C GLY A 117 -17.38 -13.55 6.11
N GLU A 118 -17.37 -13.22 4.81
CA GLU A 118 -16.24 -13.51 3.93
C GLU A 118 -15.14 -12.43 4.00
N THR A 119 -13.93 -12.89 3.68
CA THR A 119 -12.77 -12.03 3.43
C THR A 119 -12.53 -11.96 1.93
N TYR A 120 -12.14 -10.78 1.44
CA TYR A 120 -11.75 -10.54 0.05
C TYR A 120 -10.40 -9.85 0.01
N LEU A 121 -9.49 -10.36 -0.81
CA LEU A 121 -8.19 -9.75 -1.06
C LEU A 121 -8.27 -8.79 -2.26
N ILE A 122 -7.65 -7.62 -2.11
CA ILE A 122 -7.66 -6.56 -3.13
C ILE A 122 -6.22 -6.32 -3.59
N GLY A 123 -5.89 -6.72 -4.81
CA GLY A 123 -4.60 -6.53 -5.47
C GLY A 123 -4.78 -6.28 -6.96
N ALA A 124 -3.76 -5.73 -7.61
CA ALA A 124 -3.79 -5.35 -9.02
C ALA A 124 -2.69 -6.01 -9.87
N ASP A 125 -2.00 -7.03 -9.33
CA ASP A 125 -0.84 -7.66 -9.97
C ASP A 125 0.28 -6.66 -10.34
N GLY A 126 0.36 -5.56 -9.57
CA GLY A 126 1.27 -4.45 -9.80
C GLY A 126 2.61 -4.58 -9.07
N GLU A 127 3.16 -5.79 -8.96
CA GLU A 127 4.40 -6.05 -8.21
C GLU A 127 5.59 -5.26 -8.76
N ARG A 128 6.20 -4.42 -7.90
CA ARG A 128 7.44 -3.69 -8.17
C ARG A 128 8.21 -3.48 -6.88
N ASP A 129 9.54 -3.50 -6.98
CA ASP A 129 10.42 -3.15 -5.89
C ASP A 129 10.47 -1.63 -5.66
N ASN A 130 10.88 -1.24 -4.47
CA ASN A 130 10.88 0.16 -4.06
C ASN A 130 11.89 1.00 -4.86
N ILE A 131 13.04 0.41 -5.26
CA ILE A 131 14.05 1.15 -6.04
C ILE A 131 13.53 1.47 -7.44
N THR A 132 12.88 0.51 -8.11
CA THR A 132 12.25 0.74 -9.41
C THR A 132 11.20 1.85 -9.33
N VAL A 133 10.32 1.79 -8.32
CA VAL A 133 9.30 2.83 -8.14
C VAL A 133 9.93 4.20 -7.86
N LEU A 134 11.00 4.28 -7.06
CA LEU A 134 11.67 5.55 -6.79
C LEU A 134 12.31 6.13 -8.06
N ARG A 135 13.01 5.30 -8.84
CA ARG A 135 13.60 5.73 -10.12
C ARG A 135 12.53 6.26 -11.09
N MET A 136 11.40 5.57 -11.20
CA MET A 136 10.27 6.03 -12.02
C MET A 136 9.73 7.39 -11.56
N ILE A 137 9.66 7.66 -10.24
CA ILE A 137 9.26 8.96 -9.72
C ILE A 137 10.27 10.04 -10.11
N LEU A 138 11.55 9.79 -9.90
CA LEU A 138 12.64 10.73 -10.23
C LEU A 138 12.63 11.08 -11.73
N GLU A 139 12.59 10.07 -12.59
CA GLU A 139 12.51 10.25 -14.05
C GLU A 139 11.28 11.06 -14.46
N ALA A 140 10.09 10.71 -13.95
CA ALA A 140 8.85 11.41 -14.27
C ALA A 140 8.86 12.88 -13.79
N MET A 141 9.66 13.19 -12.76
CA MET A 141 9.85 14.56 -12.25
C MET A 141 11.10 15.26 -12.84
N GLY A 142 11.70 14.70 -13.90
CA GLY A 142 12.85 15.29 -14.61
C GLY A 142 14.15 15.30 -13.80
N ARG A 143 14.33 14.37 -12.86
CA ARG A 143 15.54 14.22 -12.03
C ARG A 143 16.35 13.02 -12.47
N ASP A 144 17.62 12.98 -12.09
CA ASP A 144 18.47 11.80 -12.27
C ASP A 144 17.85 10.62 -11.47
N PRO A 145 17.64 9.44 -12.07
CA PRO A 145 17.11 8.26 -11.39
C PRO A 145 17.93 7.81 -10.17
N GLU A 146 19.20 8.20 -10.09
CA GLU A 146 20.09 7.88 -8.97
C GLU A 146 20.21 9.02 -7.93
N ASP A 147 19.43 10.12 -8.07
CA ASP A 147 19.47 11.26 -7.13
C ASP A 147 18.68 10.98 -5.85
N PHE A 148 19.14 10.00 -5.07
CA PHE A 148 18.57 9.63 -3.76
C PHE A 148 19.66 9.17 -2.78
N ASP A 149 19.34 9.14 -1.48
CA ASP A 149 20.22 8.70 -0.42
C ASP A 149 19.83 7.30 0.08
N TRP A 150 20.84 6.44 0.25
CA TRP A 150 20.66 5.15 0.93
C TRP A 150 20.61 5.35 2.45
N VAL A 151 19.63 4.71 3.10
CA VAL A 151 19.51 4.72 4.56
C VAL A 151 19.40 3.30 5.11
N ALA A 152 19.75 3.11 6.38
CA ALA A 152 19.68 1.81 7.03
C ALA A 152 18.27 1.21 6.92
N ASP A 153 18.17 -0.09 6.70
CA ASP A 153 16.89 -0.78 6.61
C ASP A 153 16.19 -0.84 7.97
N ARG A 154 14.88 -1.01 7.93
CA ARG A 154 14.04 -1.07 9.12
C ARG A 154 13.99 -2.51 9.66
N PRO A 155 14.08 -2.74 10.98
CA PRO A 155 13.84 -4.05 11.56
C PRO A 155 12.46 -4.61 11.17
N GLY A 156 12.41 -5.89 10.78
CA GLY A 156 11.16 -6.55 10.40
C GLY A 156 10.53 -6.01 9.11
N HIS A 157 11.34 -5.50 8.20
CA HIS A 157 10.86 -5.01 6.90
C HIS A 157 10.58 -6.19 5.97
N ASP A 158 9.30 -6.43 5.62
CA ASP A 158 8.89 -7.50 4.73
C ASP A 158 9.59 -7.38 3.38
N ARG A 159 10.07 -8.49 2.83
CA ARG A 159 10.81 -8.53 1.56
C ARG A 159 9.87 -8.46 0.37
N ARG A 160 8.84 -9.32 0.35
CA ARG A 160 7.85 -9.35 -0.71
C ARG A 160 6.44 -9.52 -0.14
N TYR A 161 5.50 -8.75 -0.68
CA TYR A 161 4.08 -8.84 -0.36
C TYR A 161 3.27 -8.81 -1.65
N ALA A 162 2.67 -9.92 -2.01
CA ALA A 162 1.88 -10.11 -3.21
C ALA A 162 0.54 -10.77 -2.88
N ILE A 163 -0.53 -10.30 -3.51
CA ILE A 163 -1.92 -10.71 -3.24
C ILE A 163 -2.56 -11.31 -4.48
N ASP A 164 -3.28 -12.41 -4.30
CA ASP A 164 -4.18 -12.97 -5.30
C ASP A 164 -5.60 -12.43 -5.08
N SER A 165 -6.07 -11.57 -5.97
CA SER A 165 -7.42 -11.00 -5.95
C SER A 165 -8.45 -11.80 -6.75
N SER A 166 -8.13 -13.02 -7.19
CA SER A 166 -8.97 -13.82 -8.08
C SER A 166 -10.35 -14.15 -7.52
N LYS A 167 -10.48 -14.31 -6.18
CA LYS A 167 -11.79 -14.51 -5.53
C LYS A 167 -12.69 -13.28 -5.71
N LEU A 168 -12.17 -12.09 -5.42
CA LEU A 168 -12.89 -10.84 -5.62
C LEU A 168 -13.35 -10.69 -7.07
N GLN A 169 -12.46 -11.01 -8.01
CA GLN A 169 -12.75 -10.94 -9.43
C GLN A 169 -13.84 -11.94 -9.88
N ARG A 170 -13.76 -13.19 -9.41
CA ARG A 170 -14.74 -14.22 -9.77
C ARG A 170 -16.12 -13.99 -9.15
N GLU A 171 -16.16 -13.63 -7.87
CA GLU A 171 -17.41 -13.56 -7.14
C GLU A 171 -18.16 -12.25 -7.33
N LEU A 172 -17.43 -11.12 -7.44
CA LEU A 172 -18.04 -9.79 -7.50
C LEU A 172 -17.92 -9.13 -8.87
N GLY A 173 -17.18 -9.73 -9.80
CA GLY A 173 -16.96 -9.19 -11.16
C GLY A 173 -16.03 -7.98 -11.20
N TRP A 174 -15.41 -7.62 -10.07
CA TRP A 174 -14.50 -6.48 -9.99
C TRP A 174 -13.23 -6.70 -10.83
N ARG A 175 -12.72 -5.62 -11.42
CA ARG A 175 -11.42 -5.58 -12.12
C ARG A 175 -10.77 -4.22 -11.87
N PRO A 176 -9.43 -4.16 -11.71
CA PRO A 176 -8.74 -2.87 -11.65
C PRO A 176 -8.84 -2.17 -13.01
N ALA A 177 -9.06 -0.86 -12.99
CA ALA A 177 -9.09 0.00 -14.16
C ALA A 177 -7.71 0.58 -14.48
N HIS A 178 -6.90 0.85 -13.42
CA HIS A 178 -5.56 1.42 -13.54
C HIS A 178 -4.51 0.30 -13.62
N THR A 179 -4.41 -0.36 -14.77
CA THR A 179 -3.48 -1.49 -14.98
C THR A 179 -2.09 -1.03 -15.46
N ASP A 180 -1.98 0.17 -16.04
CA ASP A 180 -0.69 0.79 -16.37
C ASP A 180 -0.17 1.58 -15.16
N PHE A 181 0.80 0.99 -14.45
CA PHE A 181 1.40 1.63 -13.28
C PHE A 181 2.13 2.93 -13.64
N ALA A 182 2.81 3.01 -14.78
CA ALA A 182 3.56 4.21 -15.15
C ALA A 182 2.61 5.39 -15.39
N GLU A 183 1.51 5.16 -16.08
CA GLU A 183 0.48 6.17 -16.31
C GLU A 183 -0.19 6.58 -14.98
N GLY A 184 -0.60 5.64 -14.13
CA GLY A 184 -1.18 5.94 -12.83
C GLY A 184 -0.22 6.69 -11.89
N LEU A 185 1.09 6.36 -11.96
CA LEU A 185 2.12 7.08 -11.21
C LEU A 185 2.28 8.52 -11.69
N ARG A 186 2.30 8.74 -13.00
CA ARG A 186 2.37 10.08 -13.60
C ARG A 186 1.17 10.94 -13.16
N GLN A 187 -0.04 10.40 -13.27
CA GLN A 187 -1.26 11.09 -12.79
C GLN A 187 -1.20 11.41 -11.29
N THR A 188 -0.63 10.50 -10.49
CA THR A 188 -0.39 10.72 -9.06
C THR A 188 0.57 11.89 -8.84
N ILE A 189 1.70 11.93 -9.55
CA ILE A 189 2.68 13.03 -9.48
C ILE A 189 2.01 14.36 -9.86
N ASP A 190 1.32 14.40 -10.99
CA ASP A 190 0.62 15.60 -11.47
C ASP A 190 -0.39 16.12 -10.42
N TRP A 191 -1.09 15.19 -9.76
CA TRP A 191 -2.02 15.56 -8.69
C TRP A 191 -1.31 16.20 -7.49
N TYR A 192 -0.18 15.62 -7.01
CA TYR A 192 0.55 16.21 -5.87
C TYR A 192 1.16 17.57 -6.24
N VAL A 193 1.65 17.75 -7.46
CA VAL A 193 2.15 19.04 -7.94
C VAL A 193 1.03 20.09 -7.96
N ALA A 194 -0.16 19.73 -8.44
CA ALA A 194 -1.29 20.65 -8.57
C ALA A 194 -2.02 20.95 -7.24
N ASN A 195 -1.86 20.11 -6.22
CA ASN A 195 -2.64 20.19 -4.97
C ASN A 195 -1.78 20.42 -3.72
N GLU A 196 -0.76 21.26 -3.84
CA GLU A 196 0.17 21.54 -2.74
C GLU A 196 -0.53 22.02 -1.46
N ALA A 197 -1.53 22.89 -1.58
CA ALA A 197 -2.27 23.42 -0.45
C ALA A 197 -2.97 22.32 0.36
N TRP A 198 -3.33 21.18 -0.25
CA TRP A 198 -3.97 20.06 0.42
C TRP A 198 -2.98 19.27 1.29
N TRP A 199 -1.78 18.99 0.78
CA TRP A 199 -0.85 18.11 1.47
C TRP A 199 0.21 18.86 2.31
N ARG A 200 0.48 20.15 2.04
CA ARG A 200 1.52 20.94 2.73
C ARG A 200 1.40 20.93 4.26
N PRO A 201 0.23 21.17 4.87
CA PRO A 201 0.11 21.16 6.34
C PRO A 201 0.44 19.79 6.95
N ALA A 202 0.03 18.70 6.30
CA ALA A 202 0.33 17.35 6.75
C ALA A 202 1.83 17.00 6.59
N LYS A 203 2.48 17.52 5.53
CA LYS A 203 3.92 17.37 5.29
C LYS A 203 4.72 18.06 6.39
N GLU A 204 4.41 19.30 6.70
CA GLU A 204 5.09 20.08 7.74
C GLU A 204 4.98 19.41 9.13
N ALA A 205 3.78 18.96 9.49
CA ALA A 205 3.55 18.23 10.74
C ALA A 205 4.33 16.90 10.79
N THR A 206 4.40 16.18 9.68
CA THR A 206 5.14 14.91 9.56
C THR A 206 6.65 15.14 9.72
N GLU A 207 7.22 16.11 9.02
CA GLU A 207 8.65 16.42 9.09
C GLU A 207 9.06 16.99 10.47
N ALA A 208 8.18 17.78 11.11
CA ALA A 208 8.40 18.22 12.48
C ALA A 208 8.51 17.04 13.46
N ARG A 209 7.62 16.04 13.31
CA ARG A 209 7.65 14.81 14.12
C ARG A 209 8.93 14.00 13.90
N TYR A 210 9.36 13.82 12.64
CA TYR A 210 10.59 13.10 12.34
C TYR A 210 11.83 13.80 12.89
N ARG A 211 11.93 15.14 12.78
CA ARG A 211 13.01 15.91 13.40
C ARG A 211 13.05 15.75 14.91
N ALA A 212 11.89 15.76 15.57
CA ALA A 212 11.80 15.52 17.02
C ALA A 212 12.25 14.11 17.44
N GLN A 213 12.21 13.13 16.52
CA GLN A 213 12.65 11.75 16.73
C GLN A 213 14.11 11.50 16.25
N GLY A 214 14.80 12.53 15.79
CA GLY A 214 16.18 12.42 15.29
C GLY A 214 16.30 11.70 13.93
N GLN A 215 15.27 11.76 13.10
CA GLN A 215 15.22 11.12 11.78
C GLN A 215 15.28 12.13 10.64
#